data_059d74fa46693fd9407048f32d811329
#
_entry.id   059d74fa46693fd9407048f32d811329
#
_cell.length_a   1.000
_cell.length_b   1.000
_cell.length_c   1.000
_cell.angle_alpha   90.00
_cell.angle_beta   90.00
_cell.angle_gamma   90.00
#
_symmetry.space_group_name_H-M   'P 1'
#
loop_
_entity.id
_entity.type
_entity.pdbx_description
1 polymer ?
#
loop_
_entity_poly.entity_id
_entity_poly.type
_entity_poly.pdbx_seq_one_letter_code
_entity_poly.pdbx_strand_id
1 'polypeptide(L)'
;MDIVSGLPSRKRIATVVHTLRRERAWTQAELAGKLGISQGRLSQIENGGGSFSAEQLLLILKLFNVTPALFSDDLHDHDSQLQNALARVGARHLHEIERVLPNAGVDDVGKIVSETLSTGDSRLTTALAPVFVSNIDRLPLARLHLDLYRAGFERRLPWLGQNVAEAIDIESKTDVPRSWLRDARRTALVIDLFLNSIAPPADSTAAAWDVLDASIRSKKTADEVRETASEPSRRWHIITSLKPEDFAHALRVARVTH
;
A
#
# COMPACT_ATOMS: atom_id res chain seq x y z
N MET A 1 -32.22 -0.95 -1.35
CA MET A 1 -30.81 -0.73 -1.01
C MET A 1 -30.00 -1.65 -1.92
N ASP A 2 -29.62 -1.13 -3.09
CA ASP A 2 -28.99 -1.94 -4.14
C ASP A 2 -27.55 -2.26 -3.78
N ILE A 3 -27.33 -3.48 -3.30
CA ILE A 3 -26.00 -4.04 -2.98
C ILE A 3 -25.17 -4.32 -4.27
N VAL A 4 -25.76 -4.13 -5.45
CA VAL A 4 -25.15 -4.53 -6.73
C VAL A 4 -24.41 -3.40 -7.44
N SER A 5 -24.48 -2.16 -6.97
CA SER A 5 -23.91 -0.99 -7.66
C SER A 5 -22.38 -0.86 -7.56
N GLY A 6 -21.68 -1.70 -6.82
CA GLY A 6 -20.21 -1.67 -6.67
C GLY A 6 -19.47 -2.87 -7.27
N LEU A 7 -20.15 -3.83 -7.93
CA LEU A 7 -19.48 -4.99 -8.51
C LEU A 7 -18.92 -4.65 -9.91
N PRO A 8 -17.65 -5.01 -10.18
CA PRO A 8 -17.03 -4.74 -11.46
C PRO A 8 -17.76 -5.45 -12.61
N SER A 9 -18.02 -4.72 -13.68
CA SER A 9 -18.63 -5.30 -14.87
C SER A 9 -17.70 -6.34 -15.52
N ARG A 10 -18.26 -7.37 -16.16
CA ARG A 10 -17.48 -8.39 -16.90
C ARG A 10 -16.53 -7.75 -17.91
N LYS A 11 -17.00 -6.69 -18.58
CA LYS A 11 -16.22 -5.93 -19.56
C LYS A 11 -15.04 -5.22 -18.89
N ARG A 12 -15.23 -4.63 -17.70
CA ARG A 12 -14.16 -3.99 -16.93
C ARG A 12 -13.08 -5.00 -16.55
N ILE A 13 -13.48 -6.15 -15.99
CA ILE A 13 -12.54 -7.22 -15.63
C ILE A 13 -11.72 -7.65 -16.87
N ALA A 14 -12.36 -7.88 -18.00
CA ALA A 14 -11.69 -8.26 -19.24
C ALA A 14 -10.68 -7.20 -19.71
N THR A 15 -11.06 -5.92 -19.68
CA THR A 15 -10.18 -4.80 -20.05
C THR A 15 -8.96 -4.71 -19.14
N VAL A 16 -9.15 -4.79 -17.83
CA VAL A 16 -8.05 -4.73 -16.84
C VAL A 16 -7.09 -5.91 -17.06
N VAL A 17 -7.60 -7.13 -17.21
CA VAL A 17 -6.75 -8.32 -17.44
C VAL A 17 -5.97 -8.20 -18.76
N HIS A 18 -6.59 -7.70 -19.81
CA HIS A 18 -5.93 -7.44 -21.10
C HIS A 18 -4.77 -6.45 -20.92
N THR A 19 -4.98 -5.34 -20.18
CA THR A 19 -3.94 -4.35 -19.88
C THR A 19 -2.79 -4.96 -19.08
N LEU A 20 -3.09 -5.67 -17.98
CA LEU A 20 -2.10 -6.34 -17.14
C LEU A 20 -1.24 -7.35 -17.92
N ARG A 21 -1.87 -8.11 -18.83
CA ARG A 21 -1.17 -9.04 -19.70
C ARG A 21 -0.18 -8.31 -20.61
N ARG A 22 -0.62 -7.21 -21.23
CA ARG A 22 0.23 -6.42 -22.14
C ARG A 22 1.38 -5.73 -21.43
N GLU A 23 1.17 -5.23 -20.24
CA GLU A 23 2.23 -4.64 -19.40
C GLU A 23 3.33 -5.65 -19.06
N ARG A 24 2.98 -6.94 -18.93
CA ARG A 24 3.96 -8.02 -18.76
C ARG A 24 4.55 -8.54 -20.08
N ALA A 25 4.19 -7.97 -21.21
CA ALA A 25 4.54 -8.44 -22.55
C ALA A 25 4.15 -9.93 -22.80
N TRP A 26 3.12 -10.45 -22.11
CA TRP A 26 2.64 -11.80 -22.31
C TRP A 26 1.71 -11.89 -23.53
N THR A 27 1.86 -12.95 -24.29
CA THR A 27 0.90 -13.33 -25.34
C THR A 27 -0.39 -13.87 -24.74
N GLN A 28 -1.46 -13.88 -25.52
CA GLN A 28 -2.71 -14.54 -25.08
C GLN A 28 -2.49 -16.03 -24.79
N ALA A 29 -1.63 -16.72 -25.53
CA ALA A 29 -1.32 -18.13 -25.32
C ALA A 29 -0.63 -18.36 -23.96
N GLU A 30 0.31 -17.51 -23.58
CA GLU A 30 1.03 -17.62 -22.30
C GLU A 30 0.09 -17.40 -21.11
N LEU A 31 -0.75 -16.36 -21.15
CA LEU A 31 -1.70 -16.13 -20.06
C LEU A 31 -2.77 -17.24 -20.01
N ALA A 32 -3.29 -17.68 -21.17
CA ALA A 32 -4.25 -18.76 -21.25
C ALA A 32 -3.71 -20.06 -20.65
N GLY A 33 -2.46 -20.41 -20.96
CA GLY A 33 -1.78 -21.57 -20.35
C GLY A 33 -1.67 -21.47 -18.83
N LYS A 34 -1.36 -20.29 -18.30
CA LYS A 34 -1.31 -20.04 -16.84
C LYS A 34 -2.69 -20.15 -16.18
N LEU A 35 -3.76 -19.81 -16.89
CA LEU A 35 -5.14 -19.85 -16.39
C LEU A 35 -5.84 -21.19 -16.66
N GLY A 36 -5.17 -22.15 -17.32
CA GLY A 36 -5.76 -23.46 -17.65
C GLY A 36 -6.90 -23.36 -18.68
N ILE A 37 -6.88 -22.38 -19.59
CA ILE A 37 -7.89 -22.20 -20.65
C ILE A 37 -7.22 -22.16 -22.03
N SER A 38 -8.02 -22.32 -23.09
CA SER A 38 -7.52 -22.16 -24.46
C SER A 38 -7.27 -20.67 -24.78
N GLN A 39 -6.32 -20.41 -25.68
CA GLN A 39 -6.04 -19.07 -26.21
C GLN A 39 -7.31 -18.42 -26.82
N GLY A 40 -8.09 -19.21 -27.57
CA GLY A 40 -9.35 -18.72 -28.15
C GLY A 40 -10.38 -18.32 -27.09
N ARG A 41 -10.44 -19.05 -25.96
CA ARG A 41 -11.30 -18.66 -24.83
C ARG A 41 -10.85 -17.37 -24.19
N LEU A 42 -9.55 -17.18 -23.98
CA LEU A 42 -9.01 -15.92 -23.44
C LEU A 42 -9.30 -14.76 -24.39
N SER A 43 -9.05 -14.94 -25.70
CA SER A 43 -9.37 -13.93 -26.71
C SER A 43 -10.85 -13.53 -26.69
N GLN A 44 -11.74 -14.51 -26.59
CA GLN A 44 -13.18 -14.27 -26.47
C GLN A 44 -13.52 -13.42 -25.23
N ILE A 45 -12.93 -13.74 -24.07
CA ILE A 45 -13.15 -13.01 -22.83
C ILE A 45 -12.61 -11.58 -22.95
N GLU A 46 -11.38 -11.39 -23.44
CA GLU A 46 -10.76 -10.07 -23.62
C GLU A 46 -11.57 -9.19 -24.58
N ASN A 47 -12.27 -9.76 -25.55
CA ASN A 47 -13.19 -9.06 -26.46
C ASN A 47 -14.62 -8.91 -25.90
N GLY A 48 -14.85 -9.24 -24.61
CA GLY A 48 -16.14 -9.06 -23.95
C GLY A 48 -17.14 -10.21 -24.15
N GLY A 49 -16.76 -11.31 -24.82
CA GLY A 49 -17.61 -12.47 -25.12
C GLY A 49 -17.63 -13.55 -24.03
N GLY A 50 -17.39 -13.20 -22.76
CA GLY A 50 -17.41 -14.17 -21.66
C GLY A 50 -16.96 -13.57 -20.34
N SER A 51 -16.67 -14.45 -19.37
CA SER A 51 -16.14 -14.06 -18.05
C SER A 51 -15.13 -15.10 -17.56
N PHE A 52 -14.23 -14.67 -16.68
CA PHE A 52 -13.38 -15.57 -15.90
C PHE A 52 -14.22 -16.28 -14.82
N SER A 53 -13.83 -17.49 -14.44
CA SER A 53 -14.36 -18.14 -13.24
C SER A 53 -13.77 -17.48 -11.98
N ALA A 54 -14.34 -17.76 -10.80
CA ALA A 54 -13.81 -17.27 -9.54
C ALA A 54 -12.37 -17.74 -9.30
N GLU A 55 -12.07 -19.00 -9.61
CA GLU A 55 -10.72 -19.57 -9.48
C GLU A 55 -9.72 -18.88 -10.42
N GLN A 56 -10.14 -18.60 -11.65
CA GLN A 56 -9.32 -17.89 -12.64
C GLN A 56 -9.06 -16.46 -12.17
N LEU A 57 -10.07 -15.78 -11.61
CA LEU A 57 -9.90 -14.44 -11.07
C LEU A 57 -8.92 -14.42 -9.88
N LEU A 58 -9.06 -15.34 -8.93
CA LEU A 58 -8.12 -15.48 -7.82
C LEU A 58 -6.69 -15.76 -8.30
N LEU A 59 -6.54 -16.59 -9.34
CA LEU A 59 -5.24 -16.85 -9.95
C LEU A 59 -4.67 -15.61 -10.65
N ILE A 60 -5.50 -14.80 -11.32
CA ILE A 60 -5.12 -13.55 -11.93
C ILE A 60 -4.61 -12.58 -10.86
N LEU A 61 -5.33 -12.39 -9.74
CA LEU A 61 -4.89 -11.55 -8.63
C LEU A 61 -3.49 -11.96 -8.15
N LYS A 62 -3.27 -13.25 -7.96
CA LYS A 62 -1.98 -13.80 -7.53
C LYS A 62 -0.89 -13.63 -8.59
N LEU A 63 -1.17 -13.96 -9.87
CA LEU A 63 -0.21 -13.88 -10.96
C LEU A 63 0.28 -12.46 -11.21
N PHE A 64 -0.61 -11.49 -11.10
CA PHE A 64 -0.31 -10.08 -11.35
C PHE A 64 0.02 -9.28 -10.08
N ASN A 65 -0.09 -9.90 -8.91
CA ASN A 65 0.07 -9.24 -7.61
C ASN A 65 -0.80 -7.99 -7.49
N VAL A 66 -2.10 -8.15 -7.74
CA VAL A 66 -3.09 -7.06 -7.71
C VAL A 66 -4.24 -7.41 -6.79
N THR A 67 -4.86 -6.39 -6.21
CA THR A 67 -6.04 -6.56 -5.35
C THR A 67 -7.34 -6.54 -6.16
N PRO A 68 -8.46 -7.10 -5.64
CA PRO A 68 -9.77 -7.00 -6.28
C PRO A 68 -10.22 -5.57 -6.57
N ALA A 69 -9.76 -4.60 -5.78
CA ALA A 69 -10.05 -3.19 -5.95
C ALA A 69 -9.68 -2.66 -7.35
N LEU A 70 -8.63 -3.19 -7.98
CA LEU A 70 -8.22 -2.80 -9.33
C LEU A 70 -9.32 -2.99 -10.39
N PHE A 71 -10.29 -3.84 -10.12
CA PHE A 71 -11.37 -4.16 -11.06
C PHE A 71 -12.62 -3.31 -10.84
N SER A 72 -12.76 -2.60 -9.71
CA SER A 72 -13.87 -1.69 -9.45
C SER A 72 -13.78 -0.43 -10.30
N ASP A 73 -14.92 0.14 -10.65
CA ASP A 73 -14.98 1.45 -11.32
C ASP A 73 -14.69 2.59 -10.32
N ASP A 74 -14.78 2.29 -9.02
CA ASP A 74 -14.61 3.23 -7.90
C ASP A 74 -13.16 3.45 -7.46
N LEU A 75 -12.15 2.91 -8.17
CA LEU A 75 -10.74 3.03 -7.76
C LEU A 75 -10.28 4.47 -7.60
N HIS A 76 -10.65 5.33 -8.54
CA HIS A 76 -10.31 6.75 -8.44
C HIS A 76 -11.02 7.43 -7.28
N ASP A 77 -12.22 6.97 -6.95
CA ASP A 77 -12.99 7.48 -5.82
C ASP A 77 -12.39 6.99 -4.50
N HIS A 78 -12.02 5.71 -4.41
CA HIS A 78 -11.41 5.12 -3.22
C HIS A 78 -10.03 5.71 -2.89
N ASP A 79 -9.13 5.81 -3.86
CA ASP A 79 -7.81 6.43 -3.65
C ASP A 79 -7.96 7.92 -3.29
N SER A 80 -8.91 8.61 -3.88
CA SER A 80 -9.24 10.00 -3.57
C SER A 80 -9.84 10.15 -2.17
N GLN A 81 -10.71 9.22 -1.75
CA GLN A 81 -11.26 9.18 -0.39
C GLN A 81 -10.15 8.94 0.65
N LEU A 82 -9.26 8.01 0.38
CA LEU A 82 -8.12 7.70 1.24
C LEU A 82 -7.15 8.88 1.31
N GLN A 83 -6.86 9.54 0.18
CA GLN A 83 -6.07 10.77 0.15
C GLN A 83 -6.68 11.87 1.01
N ASN A 84 -8.00 12.11 0.89
CA ASN A 84 -8.70 13.12 1.67
C ASN A 84 -8.70 12.75 3.17
N ALA A 85 -8.87 11.46 3.50
CA ALA A 85 -8.77 10.99 4.87
C ALA A 85 -7.38 11.22 5.47
N LEU A 86 -6.31 10.91 4.73
CA LEU A 86 -4.92 11.17 5.14
C LEU A 86 -4.65 12.67 5.34
N ALA A 87 -5.15 13.52 4.42
CA ALA A 87 -5.00 14.98 4.54
C ALA A 87 -5.60 15.50 5.85
N ARG A 88 -6.79 15.02 6.23
CA ARG A 88 -7.49 15.42 7.47
C ARG A 88 -6.80 14.94 8.74
N VAL A 89 -6.13 13.80 8.71
CA VAL A 89 -5.48 13.23 9.90
C VAL A 89 -4.00 13.59 10.03
N GLY A 90 -3.49 14.51 9.23
CA GLY A 90 -2.13 15.06 9.43
C GLY A 90 -1.26 15.13 8.17
N ALA A 91 -1.60 14.44 7.08
CA ALA A 91 -0.88 14.52 5.81
C ALA A 91 -1.32 15.74 4.99
N ARG A 92 -1.24 16.94 5.57
CA ARG A 92 -1.78 18.20 5.00
C ARG A 92 -1.23 18.60 3.63
N HIS A 93 -0.08 18.06 3.25
CA HIS A 93 0.50 18.25 1.92
C HIS A 93 -0.26 17.50 0.81
N LEU A 94 -1.12 16.55 1.17
CA LEU A 94 -2.07 15.94 0.26
C LEU A 94 -3.28 16.89 0.17
N HIS A 95 -3.42 17.58 -0.97
CA HIS A 95 -4.59 18.44 -1.18
C HIS A 95 -5.87 17.62 -1.21
N GLU A 96 -6.91 18.09 -0.50
CA GLU A 96 -8.23 17.47 -0.57
C GLU A 96 -8.81 17.61 -1.99
N ILE A 97 -9.37 16.52 -2.50
CA ILE A 97 -10.06 16.51 -3.80
C ILE A 97 -11.53 16.85 -3.55
N GLU A 98 -11.95 18.05 -3.95
CA GLU A 98 -13.26 18.64 -3.63
C GLU A 98 -14.49 17.84 -4.12
N ARG A 99 -14.31 16.93 -5.09
CA ARG A 99 -15.41 16.17 -5.70
C ARG A 99 -15.78 14.87 -5.00
N VAL A 100 -15.11 14.54 -3.91
CA VAL A 100 -15.32 13.28 -3.20
C VAL A 100 -16.12 13.52 -1.93
N LEU A 101 -17.31 12.91 -1.85
CA LEU A 101 -18.14 12.96 -0.63
C LEU A 101 -17.40 12.35 0.54
N PRO A 102 -17.43 12.98 1.74
CA PRO A 102 -16.83 12.40 2.94
C PRO A 102 -17.49 11.05 3.26
N ASN A 103 -16.69 10.00 3.32
CA ASN A 103 -17.21 8.72 3.79
C ASN A 103 -17.39 8.80 5.31
N ALA A 104 -18.61 8.69 5.81
CA ALA A 104 -19.00 8.91 7.22
C ALA A 104 -18.40 7.90 8.24
N GLY A 105 -17.39 7.12 7.84
CA GLY A 105 -16.77 6.08 8.67
C GLY A 105 -15.25 6.16 8.79
N VAL A 106 -14.59 7.21 8.29
CA VAL A 106 -13.12 7.27 8.18
C VAL A 106 -12.47 8.21 9.22
N ASP A 107 -13.06 8.33 10.41
CA ASP A 107 -12.44 9.07 11.51
C ASP A 107 -11.47 8.21 12.35
N ASP A 108 -11.37 6.90 12.10
CA ASP A 108 -10.44 6.01 12.77
C ASP A 108 -9.08 6.01 12.06
N VAL A 109 -8.11 6.69 12.68
CA VAL A 109 -6.74 6.80 12.17
C VAL A 109 -6.11 5.42 11.95
N GLY A 110 -6.39 4.44 12.79
CA GLY A 110 -5.90 3.07 12.65
C GLY A 110 -6.41 2.41 11.37
N LYS A 111 -7.69 2.63 11.05
CA LYS A 111 -8.29 2.11 9.82
C LYS A 111 -7.67 2.75 8.58
N ILE A 112 -7.45 4.08 8.59
CA ILE A 112 -6.76 4.79 7.50
C ILE A 112 -5.36 4.22 7.27
N VAL A 113 -4.58 4.01 8.34
CA VAL A 113 -3.24 3.41 8.26
C VAL A 113 -3.28 2.00 7.68
N SER A 114 -4.20 1.15 8.16
CA SER A 114 -4.35 -0.23 7.68
C SER A 114 -4.70 -0.28 6.19
N GLU A 115 -5.63 0.56 5.78
CA GLU A 115 -6.12 0.65 4.41
C GLU A 115 -5.00 1.15 3.46
N THR A 116 -4.29 2.22 3.86
CA THR A 116 -3.13 2.74 3.11
C THR A 116 -2.05 1.68 2.92
N LEU A 117 -1.69 0.95 3.98
CA LEU A 117 -0.71 -0.12 3.89
C LEU A 117 -1.18 -1.29 3.02
N SER A 118 -2.49 -1.50 2.92
CA SER A 118 -3.06 -2.58 2.09
C SER A 118 -3.08 -2.23 0.60
N THR A 119 -3.24 -0.95 0.23
CA THR A 119 -3.28 -0.51 -1.18
C THR A 119 -1.91 -0.58 -1.84
N GLY A 120 -0.82 -0.37 -1.11
CA GLY A 120 0.54 -0.35 -1.65
C GLY A 120 0.84 0.84 -2.57
N ASP A 121 0.10 1.94 -2.44
CA ASP A 121 0.43 3.21 -3.12
C ASP A 121 1.58 3.89 -2.39
N SER A 122 2.71 4.08 -3.09
CA SER A 122 3.94 4.63 -2.52
C SER A 122 3.76 6.06 -1.99
N ARG A 123 2.99 6.90 -2.70
CA ARG A 123 2.73 8.29 -2.32
C ARG A 123 1.88 8.36 -1.05
N LEU A 124 0.82 7.57 -0.98
CA LEU A 124 -0.05 7.51 0.20
C LEU A 124 0.69 6.87 1.39
N THR A 125 1.56 5.90 1.15
CA THR A 125 2.37 5.25 2.18
C THR A 125 3.35 6.23 2.83
N THR A 126 4.06 7.06 2.06
CA THR A 126 4.96 8.08 2.64
C THR A 126 4.21 9.14 3.43
N ALA A 127 2.97 9.46 3.02
CA ALA A 127 2.10 10.39 3.74
C ALA A 127 1.67 9.90 5.14
N LEU A 128 1.88 8.62 5.48
CA LEU A 128 1.67 8.10 6.83
C LEU A 128 2.66 8.67 7.85
N ALA A 129 3.86 9.13 7.45
CA ALA A 129 4.81 9.69 8.40
C ALA A 129 4.27 10.91 9.17
N PRO A 130 3.72 11.96 8.56
CA PRO A 130 3.09 13.05 9.30
C PRO A 130 1.83 12.64 10.06
N VAL A 131 1.10 11.62 9.60
CA VAL A 131 -0.04 11.06 10.33
C VAL A 131 0.40 10.44 11.65
N PHE A 132 1.50 9.68 11.66
CA PHE A 132 2.07 9.11 12.87
C PHE A 132 2.48 10.18 13.86
N VAL A 133 3.21 11.23 13.42
CA VAL A 133 3.64 12.33 14.30
C VAL A 133 2.44 13.07 14.89
N SER A 134 1.37 13.24 14.14
CA SER A 134 0.18 13.97 14.58
C SER A 134 -0.76 13.15 15.46
N ASN A 135 -0.72 11.80 15.40
CA ASN A 135 -1.74 10.95 16.01
C ASN A 135 -1.19 9.75 16.80
N ILE A 136 0.08 9.76 17.18
CA ILE A 136 0.70 8.57 17.82
C ILE A 136 -0.07 8.08 19.04
N ASP A 137 -0.66 8.99 19.81
CA ASP A 137 -1.45 8.68 21.01
C ASP A 137 -2.79 8.00 20.71
N ARG A 138 -3.26 8.13 19.48
CA ARG A 138 -4.53 7.58 19.00
C ARG A 138 -4.34 6.32 18.17
N LEU A 139 -3.08 5.91 17.93
CA LEU A 139 -2.73 4.74 17.14
C LEU A 139 -2.52 3.51 18.04
N PRO A 140 -3.46 2.56 18.10
CA PRO A 140 -3.29 1.31 18.84
C PRO A 140 -2.39 0.34 18.05
N LEU A 141 -1.06 0.59 18.03
CA LEU A 141 -0.11 -0.12 17.16
C LEU A 141 -0.17 -1.64 17.30
N ALA A 142 -0.33 -2.16 18.52
CA ALA A 142 -0.43 -3.61 18.75
C ALA A 142 -1.69 -4.22 18.10
N ARG A 143 -2.83 -3.54 18.20
CA ARG A 143 -4.08 -3.96 17.56
C ARG A 143 -3.98 -3.87 16.05
N LEU A 144 -3.45 -2.76 15.55
CA LEU A 144 -3.24 -2.53 14.13
C LEU A 144 -2.32 -3.60 13.50
N HIS A 145 -1.25 -3.95 14.23
CA HIS A 145 -0.35 -5.04 13.82
C HIS A 145 -1.09 -6.39 13.73
N LEU A 146 -1.94 -6.71 14.72
CA LEU A 146 -2.74 -7.94 14.70
C LEU A 146 -3.74 -7.97 13.54
N ASP A 147 -4.38 -6.84 13.23
CA ASP A 147 -5.33 -6.75 12.13
C ASP A 147 -4.63 -6.93 10.78
N LEU A 148 -3.44 -6.32 10.60
CA LEU A 148 -2.59 -6.53 9.42
C LEU A 148 -2.03 -7.95 9.34
N TYR A 149 -1.69 -8.58 10.47
CA TYR A 149 -1.29 -9.99 10.52
C TYR A 149 -2.39 -10.90 9.97
N ARG A 150 -3.65 -10.69 10.41
CA ARG A 150 -4.81 -11.44 9.90
C ARG A 150 -5.07 -11.24 8.42
N ALA A 151 -4.68 -10.08 7.88
CA ALA A 151 -4.77 -9.77 6.46
C ALA A 151 -3.57 -10.28 5.64
N GLY A 152 -2.53 -10.86 6.28
CA GLY A 152 -1.30 -11.32 5.62
C GLY A 152 -0.27 -10.22 5.34
N PHE A 153 -0.38 -9.08 6.04
CA PHE A 153 0.49 -7.90 5.88
C PHE A 153 1.26 -7.57 7.17
N GLU A 154 1.57 -8.57 8.00
CA GLU A 154 2.18 -8.41 9.32
C GLU A 154 3.47 -7.61 9.33
N ARG A 155 4.22 -7.61 8.23
CA ARG A 155 5.53 -6.96 8.11
C ARG A 155 5.46 -5.48 7.78
N ARG A 156 4.33 -5.02 7.22
CA ARG A 156 4.18 -3.65 6.69
C ARG A 156 4.17 -2.60 7.79
N LEU A 157 3.53 -2.87 8.92
CA LEU A 157 3.48 -1.89 10.02
C LEU A 157 4.84 -1.72 10.72
N PRO A 158 5.57 -2.77 11.13
CA PRO A 158 6.90 -2.58 11.70
C PRO A 158 7.90 -1.99 10.70
N TRP A 159 7.82 -2.36 9.43
CA TRP A 159 8.60 -1.71 8.36
C TRP A 159 8.30 -0.21 8.27
N LEU A 160 7.01 0.18 8.25
CA LEU A 160 6.61 1.58 8.25
C LEU A 160 7.13 2.31 9.51
N GLY A 161 6.96 1.69 10.68
CA GLY A 161 7.44 2.26 11.95
C GLY A 161 8.92 2.56 11.91
N GLN A 162 9.75 1.63 11.43
CA GLN A 162 11.19 1.86 11.32
C GLN A 162 11.53 3.01 10.36
N ASN A 163 10.89 3.05 9.16
CA ASN A 163 11.09 4.17 8.22
C ASN A 163 10.68 5.51 8.82
N VAL A 164 9.56 5.57 9.55
CA VAL A 164 9.11 6.81 10.21
C VAL A 164 10.08 7.23 11.31
N ALA A 165 10.60 6.31 12.12
CA ALA A 165 11.58 6.63 13.16
C ALA A 165 12.89 7.17 12.57
N GLU A 166 13.41 6.55 11.51
CA GLU A 166 14.59 7.03 10.79
C GLU A 166 14.34 8.38 10.10
N ALA A 167 13.16 8.59 9.53
CA ALA A 167 12.76 9.87 8.95
C ALA A 167 12.69 10.99 9.98
N ILE A 168 12.19 10.70 11.18
CA ILE A 168 12.19 11.64 12.30
C ILE A 168 13.64 12.00 12.72
N ASP A 169 14.55 11.02 12.76
CA ASP A 169 15.97 11.28 13.06
C ASP A 169 16.60 12.17 12.00
N ILE A 170 16.35 11.92 10.71
CA ILE A 170 16.81 12.76 9.60
C ILE A 170 16.31 14.21 9.76
N GLU A 171 15.00 14.40 9.93
CA GLU A 171 14.39 15.73 10.02
C GLU A 171 14.77 16.47 11.32
N SER A 172 14.98 15.76 12.42
CA SER A 172 15.37 16.37 13.71
C SER A 172 16.75 17.03 13.70
N LYS A 173 17.59 16.72 12.69
CA LYS A 173 18.91 17.32 12.46
C LYS A 173 18.84 18.63 11.66
N THR A 174 17.64 18.98 11.17
CA THR A 174 17.39 20.25 10.46
C THR A 174 16.83 21.31 11.41
N ASP A 175 16.69 22.54 10.93
CA ASP A 175 16.04 23.60 11.71
C ASP A 175 14.52 23.37 11.75
N VAL A 176 14.05 22.86 12.90
CA VAL A 176 12.64 22.50 13.11
C VAL A 176 12.07 23.15 14.36
N PRO A 177 10.76 23.49 14.38
CA PRO A 177 10.10 24.05 15.56
C PRO A 177 10.20 23.13 16.78
N ARG A 178 10.44 23.69 17.97
CA ARG A 178 10.54 22.91 19.21
C ARG A 178 9.28 22.11 19.54
N SER A 179 8.10 22.61 19.18
CA SER A 179 6.83 21.89 19.33
C SER A 179 6.83 20.62 18.49
N TRP A 180 7.17 20.73 17.22
CA TRP A 180 7.25 19.57 16.31
C TRP A 180 8.29 18.56 16.81
N LEU A 181 9.47 19.02 17.24
CA LEU A 181 10.53 18.13 17.73
C LEU A 181 10.10 17.31 18.96
N ARG A 182 9.30 17.91 19.85
CA ARG A 182 8.73 17.20 21.00
C ARG A 182 7.80 16.07 20.57
N ASP A 183 6.87 16.36 19.65
CA ASP A 183 5.87 15.40 19.18
C ASP A 183 6.54 14.31 18.34
N ALA A 184 7.51 14.64 17.51
CA ALA A 184 8.31 13.72 16.73
C ALA A 184 9.14 12.77 17.63
N ARG A 185 9.82 13.28 18.67
CA ARG A 185 10.58 12.45 19.62
C ARG A 185 9.67 11.50 20.39
N ARG A 186 8.49 11.96 20.79
CA ARG A 186 7.49 11.10 21.42
C ARG A 186 7.05 9.98 20.49
N THR A 187 6.77 10.32 19.22
CA THR A 187 6.42 9.35 18.19
C THR A 187 7.52 8.32 18.01
N ALA A 188 8.77 8.74 17.85
CA ALA A 188 9.92 7.85 17.72
C ALA A 188 10.05 6.89 18.91
N LEU A 189 9.87 7.38 20.14
CA LEU A 189 9.91 6.54 21.35
C LEU A 189 8.81 5.47 21.36
N VAL A 190 7.58 5.83 21.02
CA VAL A 190 6.44 4.86 20.97
C VAL A 190 6.67 3.82 19.88
N ILE A 191 7.16 4.24 18.72
CA ILE A 191 7.53 3.33 17.63
C ILE A 191 8.65 2.38 18.07
N ASP A 192 9.68 2.88 18.73
CA ASP A 192 10.82 2.06 19.21
C ASP A 192 10.36 0.99 20.20
N LEU A 193 9.51 1.36 21.17
CA LEU A 193 8.90 0.42 22.10
C LEU A 193 8.07 -0.66 21.37
N PHE A 194 7.32 -0.27 20.36
CA PHE A 194 6.55 -1.20 19.53
C PHE A 194 7.47 -2.15 18.76
N LEU A 195 8.50 -1.64 18.08
CA LEU A 195 9.45 -2.45 17.31
C LEU A 195 10.22 -3.44 18.17
N ASN A 196 10.59 -3.04 19.41
CA ASN A 196 11.25 -3.93 20.37
C ASN A 196 10.35 -5.08 20.87
N SER A 197 9.03 -4.97 20.68
CA SER A 197 8.07 -6.03 21.02
C SER A 197 7.85 -7.06 19.91
N ILE A 198 8.41 -6.83 18.69
CA ILE A 198 8.19 -7.67 17.52
C ILE A 198 9.52 -8.20 17.02
N ALA A 199 9.59 -9.52 16.83
CA ALA A 199 10.76 -10.14 16.20
C ALA A 199 10.72 -9.93 14.68
N PRO A 200 11.81 -9.47 14.05
CA PRO A 200 11.90 -9.45 12.59
C PRO A 200 11.83 -10.89 12.04
N PRO A 201 11.41 -11.06 10.77
CA PRO A 201 11.42 -12.37 10.15
C PRO A 201 12.83 -12.97 10.17
N ALA A 202 12.91 -14.29 10.35
CA ALA A 202 14.19 -14.99 10.34
C ALA A 202 14.87 -14.87 8.97
N ASP A 203 16.20 -14.72 8.95
CA ASP A 203 17.03 -14.70 7.74
C ASP A 203 17.07 -16.08 7.07
N SER A 204 15.93 -16.57 6.64
CA SER A 204 15.80 -17.78 5.86
C SER A 204 15.71 -17.39 4.39
N THR A 205 16.56 -17.99 3.56
CA THR A 205 16.50 -17.83 2.08
C THR A 205 15.16 -18.27 1.49
N ALA A 206 14.35 -19.02 2.25
CA ALA A 206 13.01 -19.46 1.88
C ALA A 206 11.89 -18.49 2.31
N ALA A 207 12.19 -17.45 3.12
CA ALA A 207 11.20 -16.51 3.55
C ALA A 207 10.69 -15.68 2.36
N ALA A 208 9.40 -15.78 2.05
CA ALA A 208 8.78 -14.98 1.00
C ALA A 208 8.83 -13.49 1.40
N TRP A 209 9.30 -12.65 0.48
CA TRP A 209 9.27 -11.20 0.64
C TRP A 209 7.87 -10.66 0.28
N ASP A 210 7.39 -9.70 1.06
CA ASP A 210 6.13 -9.01 0.78
C ASP A 210 6.39 -7.86 -0.20
N VAL A 211 5.65 -7.85 -1.32
CA VAL A 211 5.72 -6.77 -2.31
C VAL A 211 4.72 -5.70 -1.91
N LEU A 212 5.23 -4.61 -1.35
CA LEU A 212 4.40 -3.48 -0.93
C LEU A 212 3.92 -2.66 -2.11
N ASP A 213 4.81 -2.34 -3.04
CA ASP A 213 4.53 -1.43 -4.15
C ASP A 213 3.67 -2.12 -5.22
N ALA A 214 2.44 -1.66 -5.39
CA ALA A 214 1.49 -2.20 -6.36
C ALA A 214 1.95 -2.04 -7.82
N SER A 215 2.92 -1.17 -8.11
CA SER A 215 3.51 -1.00 -9.45
C SER A 215 4.49 -2.13 -9.80
N ILE A 216 5.02 -2.86 -8.81
CA ILE A 216 5.96 -3.96 -9.02
C ILE A 216 5.19 -5.22 -9.41
N ARG A 217 5.05 -5.44 -10.71
CA ARG A 217 4.23 -6.54 -11.27
C ARG A 217 5.04 -7.68 -11.86
N SER A 218 6.36 -7.52 -12.04
CA SER A 218 7.24 -8.56 -12.59
C SER A 218 8.23 -9.07 -11.56
N LYS A 219 8.60 -10.35 -11.66
CA LYS A 219 9.63 -10.94 -10.80
C LYS A 219 10.98 -10.24 -10.99
N LYS A 220 11.33 -9.90 -12.23
CA LYS A 220 12.58 -9.20 -12.55
C LYS A 220 12.66 -7.86 -11.83
N THR A 221 11.60 -7.04 -11.93
CA THR A 221 11.53 -5.75 -11.23
C THR A 221 11.58 -5.93 -9.71
N ALA A 222 10.91 -6.95 -9.17
CA ALA A 222 10.97 -7.26 -7.74
C ALA A 222 12.39 -7.63 -7.28
N ASP A 223 13.12 -8.42 -8.07
CA ASP A 223 14.50 -8.82 -7.78
C ASP A 223 15.44 -7.60 -7.84
N GLU A 224 15.30 -6.73 -8.87
CA GLU A 224 16.07 -5.48 -9.01
C GLU A 224 15.85 -4.52 -7.82
N VAL A 225 14.59 -4.33 -7.41
CA VAL A 225 14.24 -3.49 -6.26
C VAL A 225 14.78 -4.08 -4.96
N ARG A 226 14.72 -5.40 -4.80
CA ARG A 226 15.26 -6.10 -3.62
C ARG A 226 16.76 -5.92 -3.48
N GLU A 227 17.54 -5.92 -4.58
CA GLU A 227 18.99 -5.71 -4.56
C GLU A 227 19.35 -4.33 -4.02
N THR A 228 18.54 -3.30 -4.31
CA THR A 228 18.74 -1.91 -3.89
C THR A 228 17.93 -1.52 -2.64
N ALA A 229 17.33 -2.50 -1.96
CA ALA A 229 16.45 -2.28 -0.82
C ALA A 229 17.17 -1.53 0.33
N SER A 230 16.43 -0.63 0.99
CA SER A 230 16.89 0.07 2.20
C SER A 230 17.08 -0.90 3.38
N GLU A 231 17.75 -0.46 4.45
CA GLU A 231 17.94 -1.30 5.65
C GLU A 231 16.58 -1.73 6.25
N PRO A 232 15.58 -0.85 6.48
CA PRO A 232 14.26 -1.28 6.93
C PRO A 232 13.62 -2.32 6.02
N SER A 233 13.74 -2.15 4.70
CA SER A 233 13.17 -3.08 3.72
C SER A 233 13.84 -4.45 3.76
N ARG A 234 15.16 -4.51 3.95
CA ARG A 234 15.89 -5.77 4.16
C ARG A 234 15.50 -6.45 5.47
N ARG A 235 15.48 -5.69 6.56
CA ARG A 235 15.15 -6.21 7.90
C ARG A 235 13.76 -6.83 7.96
N TRP A 236 12.77 -6.21 7.30
CA TRP A 236 11.38 -6.64 7.34
C TRP A 236 10.94 -7.46 6.12
N HIS A 237 11.86 -7.77 5.20
CA HIS A 237 11.59 -8.48 3.95
C HIS A 237 10.45 -7.85 3.14
N ILE A 238 10.52 -6.54 2.94
CA ILE A 238 9.57 -5.76 2.12
C ILE A 238 10.24 -5.37 0.80
N ILE A 239 9.59 -5.61 -0.32
CA ILE A 239 10.02 -5.15 -1.64
C ILE A 239 9.29 -3.84 -1.96
N THR A 240 10.07 -2.75 -1.95
CA THR A 240 9.61 -1.41 -2.30
C THR A 240 10.81 -0.52 -2.64
N SER A 241 10.58 0.49 -3.46
CA SER A 241 11.57 1.53 -3.74
C SER A 241 11.66 2.60 -2.65
N LEU A 242 10.71 2.62 -1.71
CA LEU A 242 10.65 3.62 -0.64
C LEU A 242 11.82 3.48 0.34
N LYS A 243 12.33 4.64 0.77
CA LYS A 243 13.45 4.79 1.69
C LYS A 243 13.09 5.79 2.81
N PRO A 244 13.79 5.79 3.94
CA PRO A 244 13.56 6.74 5.03
C PRO A 244 13.55 8.21 4.59
N GLU A 245 14.34 8.57 3.57
CA GLU A 245 14.42 9.92 3.01
C GLU A 245 13.10 10.37 2.38
N ASP A 246 12.31 9.46 1.79
CA ASP A 246 11.02 9.76 1.19
C ASP A 246 10.00 10.12 2.28
N PHE A 247 10.03 9.43 3.41
CA PHE A 247 9.22 9.73 4.59
C PHE A 247 9.67 11.03 5.26
N ALA A 248 10.98 11.31 5.32
CA ALA A 248 11.52 12.58 5.81
C ALA A 248 11.05 13.74 4.92
N HIS A 249 11.06 13.57 3.61
CA HIS A 249 10.51 14.55 2.70
C HIS A 249 9.03 14.82 2.97
N ALA A 250 8.21 13.78 3.16
CA ALA A 250 6.79 13.94 3.49
C ALA A 250 6.57 14.68 4.81
N LEU A 251 7.39 14.41 5.85
CA LEU A 251 7.38 15.14 7.12
C LEU A 251 7.68 16.64 6.92
N ARG A 252 8.68 16.94 6.09
CA ARG A 252 9.09 18.31 5.78
C ARG A 252 7.98 19.07 5.07
N VAL A 253 7.43 18.51 4.01
CA VAL A 253 6.38 19.16 3.22
C VAL A 253 5.12 19.38 4.05
N ALA A 254 4.68 18.37 4.81
CA ALA A 254 3.50 18.50 5.66
C ALA A 254 3.65 19.58 6.76
N ARG A 255 4.88 19.87 7.21
CA ARG A 255 5.18 20.92 8.19
C ARG A 255 5.12 22.33 7.61
N VAL A 256 5.50 22.49 6.33
CA VAL A 256 5.54 23.81 5.67
C VAL A 256 4.15 24.23 5.15
N THR A 257 3.24 23.29 4.97
CA THR A 257 1.88 23.54 4.47
C THR A 257 0.94 24.05 5.59
N HIS A 258 1.45 24.93 6.47
CA HIS A 258 0.68 25.58 7.56
C HIS A 258 0.21 26.97 7.14
#